data_a2dce9af195ea930645b7d81310cbabe
#
_entry.id   a2dce9af195ea930645b7d81310cbabe
#
_cell.length_a   1.000
_cell.length_b   1.000
_cell.length_c   1.000
_cell.angle_alpha   90.00
_cell.angle_beta   90.00
_cell.angle_gamma   90.00
#
_symmetry.space_group_name_H-M   'P 1'
#
loop_
_entity.id
_entity.type
_entity.pdbx_description
1 polymer ?
#
loop_
_entity_poly.entity_id
_entity_poly.type
_entity_poly.pdbx_seq_one_letter_code
_entity_poly.pdbx_strand_id
1 'polypeptide(L)'
;MIRVLVVDDSAIVRKIFTEELSKAPDIQVVGSAPDPYVARDKMIELKPDVMTLDIEMPRMDGLTFLKKVMAKKPMPVIVVSSLTPKGSAMALEALENGAIEVMAKPGGSFSVGEMGAQLADKIRAASKARFFKRLPPTASDSAPALMRSTSITQTTNK
;
A
#
# COMPACT_ATOMS: atom_id res chain seq x y z
N MET A 1 17.04 5.92 3.14
CA MET A 1 16.71 4.79 2.24
C MET A 1 15.38 4.18 2.65
N ILE A 2 14.44 4.09 1.74
CA ILE A 2 13.12 3.53 2.03
C ILE A 2 13.20 2.01 1.84
N ARG A 3 12.87 1.26 2.87
CA ARG A 3 12.96 -0.20 2.86
C ARG A 3 11.61 -0.79 2.50
N VAL A 4 11.57 -1.61 1.46
CA VAL A 4 10.32 -2.11 0.89
C VAL A 4 10.28 -3.63 0.93
N LEU A 5 9.13 -4.16 1.32
CA LEU A 5 8.85 -5.59 1.24
C LEU A 5 7.81 -5.80 0.12
N VAL A 6 8.12 -6.69 -0.81
CA VAL A 6 7.25 -6.97 -1.95
C VAL A 6 6.52 -8.29 -1.71
N VAL A 7 5.19 -8.27 -1.65
CA VAL A 7 4.38 -9.46 -1.41
C VAL A 7 3.50 -9.74 -2.63
N ASP A 8 3.74 -10.84 -3.28
CA ASP A 8 2.99 -11.23 -4.48
C ASP A 8 3.21 -12.72 -4.72
N ASP A 9 2.18 -13.44 -5.12
CA ASP A 9 2.31 -14.86 -5.38
C ASP A 9 3.01 -15.16 -6.70
N SER A 10 3.14 -14.17 -7.58
CA SER A 10 3.81 -14.34 -8.86
C SER A 10 5.30 -14.05 -8.73
N ALA A 11 6.12 -15.05 -9.01
CA ALA A 11 7.58 -14.86 -8.99
C ALA A 11 8.01 -13.82 -10.02
N ILE A 12 7.32 -13.75 -11.16
CA ILE A 12 7.65 -12.80 -12.20
C ILE A 12 7.39 -11.38 -11.71
N VAL A 13 6.26 -11.16 -11.07
CA VAL A 13 5.92 -9.83 -10.56
C VAL A 13 6.91 -9.41 -9.47
N ARG A 14 7.25 -10.33 -8.56
CA ARG A 14 8.24 -10.02 -7.53
C ARG A 14 9.57 -9.62 -8.15
N LYS A 15 9.99 -10.32 -9.20
CA LYS A 15 11.24 -10.00 -9.87
C LYS A 15 11.16 -8.64 -10.54
N ILE A 16 10.07 -8.36 -11.26
CA ILE A 16 9.90 -7.08 -11.94
C ILE A 16 9.95 -5.93 -10.93
N PHE A 17 9.19 -6.04 -9.86
CA PHE A 17 9.18 -4.98 -8.85
C PHE A 17 10.55 -4.78 -8.24
N THR A 18 11.23 -5.88 -7.90
CA THR A 18 12.55 -5.78 -7.30
C THR A 18 13.54 -5.10 -8.25
N GLU A 19 13.52 -5.49 -9.52
CA GLU A 19 14.43 -4.91 -10.49
C GLU A 19 14.13 -3.44 -10.75
N GLU A 20 12.85 -3.11 -10.92
CA GLU A 20 12.48 -1.74 -11.21
C GLU A 20 12.75 -0.81 -10.02
N LEU A 21 12.45 -1.27 -8.83
CA LEU A 21 12.68 -0.45 -7.64
C LEU A 21 14.17 -0.29 -7.33
N SER A 22 15.00 -1.26 -7.71
CA SER A 22 16.43 -1.11 -7.46
C SER A 22 17.07 -0.04 -8.35
N LYS A 23 16.36 0.45 -9.35
CA LYS A 23 16.85 1.59 -10.14
C LYS A 23 16.70 2.92 -9.40
N ALA A 24 15.87 2.96 -8.37
CA ALA A 24 15.67 4.17 -7.59
C ALA A 24 16.71 4.23 -6.47
N PRO A 25 17.53 5.29 -6.40
CA PRO A 25 18.64 5.32 -5.44
C PRO A 25 18.19 5.45 -3.99
N ASP A 26 16.97 5.88 -3.75
CA ASP A 26 16.46 6.08 -2.40
C ASP A 26 15.56 4.95 -1.91
N ILE A 27 15.43 3.86 -2.69
CA ILE A 27 14.59 2.73 -2.33
C ILE A 27 15.40 1.45 -2.33
N GLN A 28 15.17 0.62 -1.32
CA GLN A 28 15.82 -0.68 -1.21
C GLN A 28 14.75 -1.74 -0.98
N VAL A 29 14.69 -2.74 -1.85
CA VAL A 29 13.83 -3.89 -1.63
C VAL A 29 14.56 -4.82 -0.68
N VAL A 30 14.10 -4.89 0.56
CA VAL A 30 14.78 -5.67 1.59
C VAL A 30 14.36 -7.12 1.59
N GLY A 31 13.26 -7.44 0.92
CA GLY A 31 12.82 -8.82 0.80
C GLY A 31 11.58 -8.92 -0.04
N SER A 32 11.20 -10.16 -0.35
CA SER A 32 9.97 -10.43 -1.06
C SER A 32 9.36 -11.70 -0.49
N ALA A 33 8.06 -11.84 -0.65
CA ALA A 33 7.33 -12.98 -0.10
C ALA A 33 6.27 -13.45 -1.08
N PRO A 34 6.12 -14.78 -1.24
CA PRO A 34 5.13 -15.33 -2.16
C PRO A 34 3.74 -15.45 -1.57
N ASP A 35 3.61 -15.30 -0.25
CA ASP A 35 2.32 -15.44 0.41
C ASP A 35 2.35 -14.67 1.73
N PRO A 36 1.18 -14.49 2.36
CA PRO A 36 1.09 -13.71 3.59
C PRO A 36 1.84 -14.30 4.78
N TYR A 37 2.02 -15.60 4.82
CA TYR A 37 2.71 -16.22 5.96
C TYR A 37 4.19 -15.89 5.94
N VAL A 38 4.81 -15.99 4.77
CA VAL A 38 6.21 -15.59 4.61
C VAL A 38 6.33 -14.09 4.82
N ALA A 39 5.35 -13.32 4.32
CA ALA A 39 5.37 -11.86 4.47
C ALA A 39 5.36 -11.47 5.95
N ARG A 40 4.55 -12.15 6.75
CA ARG A 40 4.48 -11.85 8.18
C ARG A 40 5.83 -12.06 8.85
N ASP A 41 6.48 -13.17 8.54
CA ASP A 41 7.79 -13.46 9.12
C ASP A 41 8.82 -12.41 8.71
N LYS A 42 8.80 -12.01 7.44
CA LYS A 42 9.75 -11.03 6.94
C LYS A 42 9.46 -9.63 7.47
N MET A 43 8.21 -9.29 7.72
CA MET A 43 7.89 -8.02 8.36
C MET A 43 8.56 -7.91 9.73
N ILE A 44 8.51 -8.99 10.49
CA ILE A 44 9.09 -9.02 11.83
C ILE A 44 10.61 -8.97 11.75
N GLU A 45 11.17 -9.73 10.84
CA GLU A 45 12.62 -9.85 10.71
C GLU A 45 13.25 -8.60 10.09
N LEU A 46 12.67 -8.11 9.01
CA LEU A 46 13.30 -7.05 8.20
C LEU A 46 12.79 -5.65 8.54
N LYS A 47 11.63 -5.55 9.14
CA LYS A 47 11.03 -4.27 9.54
C LYS A 47 11.00 -3.26 8.40
N PRO A 48 10.30 -3.57 7.31
CA PRO A 48 10.24 -2.64 6.17
C PRO A 48 9.47 -1.37 6.51
N ASP A 49 9.73 -0.33 5.72
CA ASP A 49 9.02 0.94 5.87
C ASP A 49 7.73 0.97 5.10
N VAL A 50 7.68 0.27 3.97
CA VAL A 50 6.52 0.23 3.08
C VAL A 50 6.39 -1.19 2.55
N MET A 51 5.16 -1.63 2.34
CA MET A 51 4.90 -2.94 1.75
C MET A 51 4.08 -2.76 0.48
N THR A 52 4.43 -3.50 -0.58
CA THR A 52 3.54 -3.67 -1.71
C THR A 52 2.85 -5.01 -1.54
N LEU A 53 1.55 -5.04 -1.72
CA LEU A 53 0.75 -6.21 -1.39
C LEU A 53 -0.24 -6.55 -2.50
N ASP A 54 -0.06 -7.73 -3.11
CA ASP A 54 -1.03 -8.27 -4.05
C ASP A 54 -2.24 -8.72 -3.25
N ILE A 55 -3.42 -8.19 -3.57
CA ILE A 55 -4.63 -8.58 -2.84
C ILE A 55 -5.30 -9.81 -3.40
N GLU A 56 -4.87 -10.27 -4.56
CA GLU A 56 -5.48 -11.45 -5.20
C GLU A 56 -4.55 -12.65 -5.08
N MET A 57 -4.39 -13.15 -3.85
CA MET A 57 -3.53 -14.31 -3.60
C MET A 57 -4.36 -15.52 -3.20
N PRO A 58 -3.93 -16.74 -3.57
CA PRO A 58 -4.78 -17.92 -3.40
C PRO A 58 -4.91 -18.46 -1.98
N ARG A 59 -3.89 -18.33 -1.14
CA ARG A 59 -3.94 -18.98 0.19
C ARG A 59 -4.70 -18.18 1.22
N MET A 60 -4.34 -16.94 1.36
CA MET A 60 -5.03 -16.00 2.21
C MET A 60 -5.16 -14.76 1.37
N ASP A 61 -6.37 -14.26 1.17
CA ASP A 61 -6.49 -13.10 0.31
C ASP A 61 -5.79 -11.91 0.97
N GLY A 62 -5.35 -10.99 0.11
CA GLY A 62 -4.59 -9.86 0.59
C GLY A 62 -5.38 -8.95 1.51
N LEU A 63 -6.71 -8.90 1.36
CA LEU A 63 -7.54 -8.09 2.24
C LEU A 63 -7.49 -8.59 3.67
N THR A 64 -7.58 -9.90 3.86
CA THR A 64 -7.49 -10.49 5.20
C THR A 64 -6.13 -10.17 5.82
N PHE A 65 -5.08 -10.32 5.04
CA PHE A 65 -3.74 -10.03 5.53
C PHE A 65 -3.60 -8.55 5.87
N LEU A 66 -4.12 -7.67 5.01
CA LEU A 66 -4.08 -6.23 5.24
C LEU A 66 -4.76 -5.87 6.55
N LYS A 67 -5.93 -6.44 6.80
CA LYS A 67 -6.65 -6.17 8.04
C LYS A 67 -5.83 -6.58 9.26
N LYS A 68 -5.15 -7.71 9.18
CA LYS A 68 -4.30 -8.17 10.27
C LYS A 68 -3.11 -7.26 10.49
N VAL A 69 -2.49 -6.80 9.40
CA VAL A 69 -1.37 -5.87 9.51
C VAL A 69 -1.80 -4.57 10.16
N MET A 70 -2.93 -4.03 9.71
CA MET A 70 -3.40 -2.76 10.24
C MET A 70 -3.84 -2.87 11.70
N ALA A 71 -4.30 -4.04 12.12
CA ALA A 71 -4.70 -4.24 13.51
C ALA A 71 -3.50 -4.41 14.44
N LYS A 72 -2.46 -5.09 13.99
CA LYS A 72 -1.35 -5.46 14.86
C LYS A 72 -0.12 -4.59 14.70
N LYS A 73 0.21 -4.23 13.49
CA LYS A 73 1.41 -3.44 13.23
C LYS A 73 1.19 -2.54 12.02
N PRO A 74 0.41 -1.48 12.19
CA PRO A 74 0.07 -0.61 11.05
C PRO A 74 1.30 -0.08 10.36
N MET A 75 1.27 -0.10 9.03
CA MET A 75 2.33 0.44 8.22
C MET A 75 1.77 0.82 6.86
N PRO A 76 2.47 1.65 6.10
CA PRO A 76 2.01 1.99 4.76
C PRO A 76 2.02 0.77 3.85
N VAL A 77 0.88 0.50 3.23
CA VAL A 77 0.73 -0.62 2.30
C VAL A 77 0.19 -0.08 0.99
N ILE A 78 0.87 -0.41 -0.11
CA ILE A 78 0.41 -0.13 -1.45
C ILE A 78 -0.17 -1.42 -1.99
N VAL A 79 -1.45 -1.40 -2.29
CA VAL A 79 -2.13 -2.59 -2.78
C VAL A 79 -1.99 -2.67 -4.29
N VAL A 80 -1.69 -3.87 -4.77
CA VAL A 80 -1.56 -4.13 -6.19
C VAL A 80 -2.71 -5.06 -6.59
N SER A 81 -3.45 -4.68 -7.62
CA SER A 81 -4.62 -5.45 -8.02
C SER A 81 -4.74 -5.48 -9.55
N SER A 82 -5.52 -6.44 -10.04
CA SER A 82 -5.83 -6.50 -11.45
C SER A 82 -6.82 -5.41 -11.83
N LEU A 83 -6.97 -5.19 -13.13
CA LEU A 83 -7.93 -4.20 -13.64
C LEU A 83 -9.32 -4.77 -13.83
N THR A 84 -9.57 -5.99 -13.38
CA THR A 84 -10.88 -6.60 -13.48
C THR A 84 -11.86 -5.91 -12.53
N PRO A 85 -13.17 -6.03 -12.76
CA PRO A 85 -14.14 -5.48 -11.81
C PRO A 85 -13.97 -6.04 -10.41
N LYS A 86 -13.65 -7.34 -10.29
CA LYS A 86 -13.39 -7.93 -8.98
C LYS A 86 -12.18 -7.32 -8.32
N GLY A 87 -11.09 -7.15 -9.07
CA GLY A 87 -9.89 -6.54 -8.54
C GLY A 87 -10.13 -5.10 -8.10
N SER A 88 -10.92 -4.35 -8.87
CA SER A 88 -11.21 -2.97 -8.53
C SER A 88 -12.04 -2.88 -7.25
N ALA A 89 -13.00 -3.77 -7.07
CA ALA A 89 -13.80 -3.80 -5.86
C ALA A 89 -12.94 -4.13 -4.64
N MET A 90 -12.04 -5.09 -4.78
CA MET A 90 -11.14 -5.46 -3.70
C MET A 90 -10.18 -4.32 -3.36
N ALA A 91 -9.72 -3.60 -4.38
CA ALA A 91 -8.82 -2.46 -4.16
C ALA A 91 -9.51 -1.36 -3.37
N LEU A 92 -10.77 -1.08 -3.70
CA LEU A 92 -11.52 -0.08 -2.96
C LEU A 92 -11.71 -0.49 -1.51
N GLU A 93 -12.03 -1.76 -1.29
CA GLU A 93 -12.16 -2.28 0.06
C GLU A 93 -10.83 -2.20 0.82
N ALA A 94 -9.72 -2.43 0.13
CA ALA A 94 -8.41 -2.32 0.75
C ALA A 94 -8.14 -0.91 1.24
N LEU A 95 -8.50 0.09 0.44
CA LEU A 95 -8.35 1.47 0.87
C LEU A 95 -9.17 1.75 2.12
N GLU A 96 -10.38 1.21 2.20
CA GLU A 96 -11.23 1.37 3.37
C GLU A 96 -10.63 0.69 4.60
N ASN A 97 -9.80 -0.31 4.39
CA ASN A 97 -9.18 -1.05 5.48
C ASN A 97 -7.75 -0.60 5.79
N GLY A 98 -7.34 0.52 5.26
CA GLY A 98 -6.09 1.13 5.66
C GLY A 98 -4.97 1.16 4.64
N ALA A 99 -5.16 0.57 3.47
CA ALA A 99 -4.16 0.69 2.42
C ALA A 99 -4.03 2.15 2.04
N ILE A 100 -2.81 2.58 1.74
CA ILE A 100 -2.58 3.99 1.48
C ILE A 100 -2.69 4.33 0.00
N GLU A 101 -2.53 3.35 -0.86
CA GLU A 101 -2.55 3.58 -2.29
C GLU A 101 -2.85 2.27 -3.00
N VAL A 102 -3.32 2.38 -4.23
CA VAL A 102 -3.62 1.23 -5.09
C VAL A 102 -2.88 1.38 -6.40
N MET A 103 -2.39 0.26 -6.93
CA MET A 103 -1.70 0.26 -8.20
C MET A 103 -2.12 -0.96 -9.01
N ALA A 104 -2.18 -0.81 -10.31
CA ALA A 104 -2.51 -1.92 -11.21
C ALA A 104 -1.31 -2.86 -11.36
N LYS A 105 -1.59 -4.14 -11.55
CA LYS A 105 -0.55 -5.13 -11.78
C LYS A 105 0.18 -4.87 -13.10
N PRO A 106 1.45 -5.31 -13.21
CA PRO A 106 2.17 -5.20 -14.48
C PRO A 106 1.44 -5.95 -15.59
N GLY A 107 1.62 -5.46 -16.77
CA GLY A 107 0.93 -6.00 -17.95
C GLY A 107 -0.02 -4.93 -18.46
N GLY A 108 -0.74 -5.21 -19.48
CA GLY A 108 -1.63 -4.22 -20.04
C GLY A 108 -0.86 -3.19 -20.88
N SER A 109 -1.33 -1.95 -20.84
CA SER A 109 -0.82 -0.94 -21.76
C SER A 109 0.41 -0.19 -21.28
N PHE A 110 0.79 -0.34 -20.02
CA PHE A 110 1.96 0.35 -19.51
C PHE A 110 3.23 -0.43 -19.73
N SER A 111 4.32 0.25 -20.00
CA SER A 111 5.61 -0.41 -20.03
C SER A 111 6.06 -0.73 -18.61
N VAL A 112 6.97 -1.69 -18.48
CA VAL A 112 7.50 -2.05 -17.17
C VAL A 112 8.23 -0.87 -16.55
N GLY A 113 8.97 -0.10 -17.35
CA GLY A 113 9.67 1.07 -16.83
C GLY A 113 8.73 2.14 -16.30
N GLU A 114 7.64 2.40 -17.02
CA GLU A 114 6.66 3.38 -16.56
C GLU A 114 6.02 2.94 -15.26
N MET A 115 5.68 1.66 -15.18
CA MET A 115 5.09 1.13 -13.97
C MET A 115 6.07 1.23 -12.80
N GLY A 116 7.34 0.92 -13.04
CA GLY A 116 8.35 1.02 -12.00
C GLY A 116 8.51 2.42 -11.48
N ALA A 117 8.49 3.41 -12.37
CA ALA A 117 8.59 4.80 -11.95
C ALA A 117 7.38 5.22 -11.12
N GLN A 118 6.19 4.80 -11.53
CA GLN A 118 4.98 5.09 -10.76
C GLN A 118 5.01 4.44 -9.39
N LEU A 119 5.46 3.20 -9.33
CA LEU A 119 5.55 2.49 -8.07
C LEU A 119 6.54 3.18 -7.13
N ALA A 120 7.68 3.59 -7.65
CA ALA A 120 8.66 4.30 -6.84
C ALA A 120 8.08 5.60 -6.27
N ASP A 121 7.34 6.34 -7.07
CA ASP A 121 6.71 7.58 -6.59
C ASP A 121 5.67 7.29 -5.52
N LYS A 122 4.89 6.24 -5.67
CA LYS A 122 3.90 5.86 -4.67
C LYS A 122 4.56 5.42 -3.37
N ILE A 123 5.69 4.74 -3.47
CA ILE A 123 6.45 4.33 -2.29
C ILE A 123 6.99 5.54 -1.54
N ARG A 124 7.50 6.52 -2.26
CA ARG A 124 7.99 7.75 -1.63
C ARG A 124 6.86 8.48 -0.90
N ALA A 125 5.71 8.58 -1.55
CA ALA A 125 4.56 9.22 -0.93
C ALA A 125 4.07 8.43 0.29
N ALA A 126 4.05 7.11 0.19
CA ALA A 126 3.61 6.26 1.29
C ALA A 126 4.55 6.37 2.49
N SER A 127 5.84 6.47 2.24
CA SER A 127 6.81 6.63 3.30
C SER A 127 6.57 7.92 4.08
N LYS A 128 6.19 8.98 3.40
CA LYS A 128 5.86 10.25 4.05
C LYS A 128 4.56 10.15 4.83
N ALA A 129 3.58 9.44 4.30
CA ALA A 129 2.32 9.26 4.99
C ALA A 129 2.51 8.50 6.30
N ARG A 130 3.44 7.56 6.33
CA ARG A 130 3.76 6.87 7.56
C ARG A 130 4.20 7.86 8.63
N PHE A 131 4.99 8.84 8.25
CA PHE A 131 5.42 9.86 9.18
C PHE A 131 4.22 10.61 9.76
N PHE A 132 3.28 10.99 8.91
CA PHE A 132 2.09 11.69 9.38
C PHE A 132 1.23 10.83 10.30
N LYS A 133 1.18 9.53 10.07
CA LYS A 133 0.38 8.66 10.92
C LYS A 133 0.91 8.56 12.33
N ARG A 134 2.13 8.98 12.57
CA ARG A 134 2.70 8.99 13.91
C ARG A 134 2.25 10.19 14.72
N LEU A 135 1.61 11.14 14.08
CA LEU A 135 1.13 12.30 14.79
C LEU A 135 0.00 11.90 15.73
N PRO A 136 -0.22 12.68 16.79
CA PRO A 136 -1.24 12.34 17.77
C PRO A 136 -2.61 12.21 17.12
N PRO A 137 -3.42 11.29 17.61
CA PRO A 137 -4.77 11.11 17.07
C PRO A 137 -5.61 12.36 17.14
N THR A 138 -5.37 13.18 18.12
CA THR A 138 -6.15 14.39 18.25
C THR A 138 -6.06 15.26 17.02
N ALA A 139 -4.92 15.24 16.37
CA ALA A 139 -4.75 16.03 15.17
C ALA A 139 -5.67 15.54 14.07
N SER A 140 -5.77 14.26 13.92
CA SER A 140 -6.60 13.74 12.86
C SER A 140 -8.07 13.89 13.21
N ASP A 141 -8.41 13.80 14.44
CA ASP A 141 -9.79 13.96 14.86
C ASP A 141 -10.28 15.35 14.56
N SER A 142 -9.51 16.32 14.89
CA SER A 142 -9.95 17.67 14.66
C SER A 142 -10.01 18.00 13.20
N ALA A 143 -9.13 17.48 12.42
CA ALA A 143 -9.13 17.80 11.02
C ALA A 143 -10.40 17.39 10.31
N PRO A 144 -10.84 16.19 10.43
CA PRO A 144 -12.06 15.82 9.76
C PRO A 144 -13.24 16.60 10.27
N ALA A 145 -13.25 16.87 11.52
CA ALA A 145 -14.31 17.63 12.06
C ALA A 145 -14.40 18.98 11.39
N LEU A 146 -13.30 19.58 11.16
CA LEU A 146 -13.28 20.84 10.50
C LEU A 146 -13.90 20.79 9.14
N MET A 147 -13.55 19.82 8.42
CA MET A 147 -14.06 19.73 7.10
C MET A 147 -15.52 19.56 7.08
N ARG A 148 -16.01 18.80 7.97
CA ARG A 148 -17.42 18.58 7.99
C ARG A 148 -18.17 19.77 8.45
N SER A 149 -17.62 20.40 9.40
CA SER A 149 -18.30 21.53 9.94
C SER A 149 -18.50 22.58 8.90
N THR A 150 -17.64 22.59 7.99
CA THR A 150 -17.83 23.58 7.00
C THR A 150 -19.06 23.33 6.26
N SER A 151 -19.30 22.23 6.22
CA SER A 151 -20.41 22.03 5.54
C SER A 151 -21.49 22.45 6.27
N ILE A 152 -21.41 22.55 7.02
CA ILE A 152 -22.33 22.86 7.58
C ILE A 152 -22.84 23.96 7.51
N THR A 153 -22.58 24.37 7.35
CA THR A 153 -22.87 25.35 7.42
C THR A 153 -23.73 25.73 6.65
N GLN A 154 -23.60 25.19 6.52
CA GLN A 154 -24.12 25.55 6.13
C GLN A 154 -25.19 25.79 6.05
N THR A 155 -25.19 25.56 6.14
CA THR A 155 -25.96 25.74 6.22
C THR A 155 -26.85 26.26 6.46
N THR A 156 -26.71 26.48 6.67
CA THR A 156 -27.24 27.01 7.04
C THR A 156 -28.09 27.68 6.94
N ASN A 157 -28.05 27.76 6.79
CA ASN A 157 -28.54 28.42 6.81
C ASN A 157 -29.47 28.87 6.69
N LYS A 158 -29.66 28.64 6.53
CA LYS A 158 -30.21 29.03 6.40
C LYS A 158 -30.86 29.51 6.63
#